data_df3194f316c5f04f807af1eb1f528b5d
#
_entry.id   df3194f316c5f04f807af1eb1f528b5d
#
_cell.length_a   1.000
_cell.length_b   1.000
_cell.length_c   1.000
_cell.angle_alpha   90.00
_cell.angle_beta   90.00
_cell.angle_gamma   90.00
#
_symmetry.space_group_name_H-M   'P 1'
#
loop_
_entity.id
_entity.type
_entity.pdbx_description
1 polymer ?
#
loop_
_entity_poly.entity_id
_entity_poly.type
_entity_poly.pdbx_seq_one_letter_code
_entity_poly.pdbx_strand_id
1 'polypeptide(L)'
;MENEKTYLQNLILNRRIVRNYIESEETYPDLSDVPKLTIKIPTAGFSRGIEIISVENKDSIQKLAIYANEKTYIEKGFGKWISNSKAIFLILINEAAYHERYKMMDKKNETNSKNWSVPYWYVDAGAAMMNCMLLIDETGLKSGFLGSHNM
;
A
#
# COMPACT_ATOMS: atom_id res chain seq x y z
N MET A 1 -35.22 -11.57 6.62
CA MET A 1 -34.30 -11.02 7.62
C MET A 1 -33.02 -10.65 6.88
N GLU A 2 -32.73 -9.36 6.72
CA GLU A 2 -31.41 -8.94 6.21
C GLU A 2 -30.37 -9.38 7.25
N ASN A 3 -29.41 -10.20 6.82
CA ASN A 3 -28.30 -10.60 7.66
C ASN A 3 -27.48 -9.36 7.99
N GLU A 4 -27.34 -9.02 9.25
CA GLU A 4 -26.48 -7.91 9.70
C GLU A 4 -25.03 -8.19 9.25
N LYS A 5 -24.45 -7.23 8.50
CA LYS A 5 -23.10 -7.37 7.97
C LYS A 5 -22.07 -7.29 9.08
N THR A 6 -21.05 -8.14 9.00
CA THR A 6 -19.93 -8.07 9.94
C THR A 6 -19.13 -6.75 9.75
N TYR A 7 -18.34 -6.41 10.75
CA TYR A 7 -17.48 -5.22 10.71
C TYR A 7 -16.57 -5.22 9.46
N LEU A 8 -15.89 -6.32 9.18
CA LEU A 8 -15.03 -6.46 8.00
C LEU A 8 -15.81 -6.31 6.68
N GLN A 9 -17.00 -6.89 6.59
CA GLN A 9 -17.86 -6.71 5.41
C GLN A 9 -18.20 -5.25 5.19
N ASN A 10 -18.49 -4.51 6.25
CA ASN A 10 -18.78 -3.08 6.18
C ASN A 10 -17.56 -2.27 5.73
N LEU A 11 -16.36 -2.56 6.24
CA LEU A 11 -15.11 -1.92 5.79
C LEU A 11 -14.91 -2.12 4.27
N ILE A 12 -14.99 -3.36 3.80
CA ILE A 12 -14.79 -3.70 2.38
C ILE A 12 -15.81 -2.98 1.48
N LEU A 13 -17.08 -2.98 1.87
CA LEU A 13 -18.15 -2.38 1.08
C LEU A 13 -18.09 -0.85 1.04
N ASN A 14 -17.61 -0.22 2.11
CA ASN A 14 -17.56 1.23 2.24
C ASN A 14 -16.22 1.86 1.84
N ARG A 15 -15.16 1.05 1.70
CA ARG A 15 -13.86 1.53 1.25
C ARG A 15 -13.96 2.25 -0.10
N ARG A 16 -13.36 3.43 -0.19
CA ARG A 16 -13.24 4.21 -1.44
C ARG A 16 -11.79 4.68 -1.62
N ILE A 17 -11.39 4.84 -2.86
CA ILE A 17 -10.18 5.58 -3.20
C ILE A 17 -10.52 7.07 -3.09
N VAL A 18 -9.83 7.77 -2.20
CA VAL A 18 -10.02 9.21 -2.00
C VAL A 18 -8.78 9.94 -2.50
N ARG A 19 -8.97 10.96 -3.33
CA ARG A 19 -7.93 11.82 -3.91
C ARG A 19 -8.28 13.30 -3.74
N ASN A 20 -8.83 13.63 -2.60
CA ASN A 20 -9.16 15.01 -2.23
C ASN A 20 -9.11 15.10 -0.71
N TYR A 21 -7.96 15.50 -0.19
CA TYR A 21 -7.75 15.64 1.25
C TYR A 21 -7.82 17.11 1.64
N ILE A 22 -8.48 17.38 2.74
CA ILE A 22 -8.49 18.71 3.36
C ILE A 22 -7.19 18.87 4.18
N GLU A 23 -6.60 20.03 4.11
CA GLU A 23 -5.54 20.40 5.04
C GLU A 23 -6.19 20.64 6.42
N SER A 24 -5.72 19.94 7.43
CA SER A 24 -6.21 20.03 8.80
C SER A 24 -5.04 19.92 9.76
N GLU A 25 -5.07 20.71 10.81
CA GLU A 25 -4.12 20.63 11.91
C GLU A 25 -4.59 19.68 13.04
N GLU A 26 -5.78 19.10 12.88
CA GLU A 26 -6.30 18.13 13.84
C GLU A 26 -5.37 16.93 13.98
N THR A 27 -5.31 16.42 15.21
CA THR A 27 -4.62 15.15 15.48
C THR A 27 -5.35 14.01 14.79
N TYR A 28 -4.60 13.07 14.25
CA TYR A 28 -5.14 11.86 13.63
C TYR A 28 -4.76 10.62 14.47
N PRO A 29 -5.46 9.50 14.28
CA PRO A 29 -5.17 8.26 14.98
C PRO A 29 -3.72 7.80 14.78
N ASP A 30 -3.17 7.10 15.77
CA ASP A 30 -1.84 6.49 15.65
C ASP A 30 -1.85 5.44 14.53
N LEU A 31 -0.94 5.60 13.58
CA LEU A 31 -0.78 4.71 12.43
C LEU A 31 0.45 3.80 12.54
N SER A 32 1.12 3.76 13.70
CA SER A 32 2.38 3.02 13.90
C SER A 32 2.26 1.51 13.69
N ASP A 33 1.06 0.94 13.84
CA ASP A 33 0.80 -0.47 13.60
C ASP A 33 0.44 -0.79 12.14
N VAL A 34 0.07 0.20 11.35
CA VAL A 34 -0.30 -0.01 9.93
C VAL A 34 0.81 -0.71 9.15
N PRO A 35 2.09 -0.25 9.16
CA PRO A 35 3.17 -0.94 8.47
C PRO A 35 3.37 -2.38 8.94
N LYS A 36 3.33 -2.62 10.25
CA LYS A 36 3.54 -3.93 10.88
C LYS A 36 2.47 -4.95 10.49
N LEU A 37 1.22 -4.51 10.42
CA LEU A 37 0.08 -5.36 10.06
C LEU A 37 -0.05 -5.51 8.54
N THR A 38 0.28 -4.49 7.76
CA THR A 38 0.25 -4.54 6.30
C THR A 38 1.07 -5.70 5.74
N ILE A 39 2.27 -5.96 6.29
CA ILE A 39 3.15 -7.04 5.82
C ILE A 39 2.75 -8.44 6.32
N LYS A 40 1.65 -8.58 7.07
CA LYS A 40 1.11 -9.88 7.51
C LYS A 40 0.31 -10.60 6.43
N ILE A 41 0.61 -10.32 5.19
CA ILE A 41 0.03 -10.97 4.01
C ILE A 41 0.73 -12.31 3.72
N PRO A 42 0.07 -13.25 3.04
CA PRO A 42 0.78 -14.36 2.43
C PRO A 42 1.71 -13.85 1.33
N THR A 43 2.87 -14.48 1.16
CA THR A 43 3.78 -14.18 0.05
C THR A 43 4.15 -15.47 -0.68
N ALA A 44 4.33 -15.39 -2.00
CA ALA A 44 4.70 -16.53 -2.82
C ALA A 44 5.95 -17.23 -2.25
N GLY A 45 5.82 -18.53 -1.96
CA GLY A 45 6.89 -19.32 -1.36
C GLY A 45 7.34 -18.85 0.02
N PHE A 46 6.58 -17.98 0.69
CA PHE A 46 6.99 -17.33 1.94
C PHE A 46 8.26 -16.47 1.77
N SER A 47 8.36 -15.77 0.64
CA SER A 47 9.54 -14.97 0.25
C SER A 47 9.71 -13.71 1.11
N ARG A 48 8.62 -13.15 1.66
CA ARG A 48 8.63 -11.92 2.49
C ARG A 48 9.33 -10.73 1.81
N GLY A 49 9.17 -10.62 0.49
CA GLY A 49 9.81 -9.57 -0.31
C GLY A 49 9.04 -8.25 -0.37
N ILE A 50 8.12 -7.99 0.57
CA ILE A 50 7.38 -6.73 0.66
C ILE A 50 7.82 -6.00 1.92
N GLU A 51 8.20 -4.75 1.76
CA GLU A 51 8.60 -3.84 2.83
C GLU A 51 7.73 -2.58 2.80
N ILE A 52 7.55 -1.93 3.96
CA ILE A 52 6.75 -0.71 4.08
C ILE A 52 7.59 0.36 4.77
N ILE A 53 7.60 1.55 4.17
CA ILE A 53 8.15 2.75 4.79
C ILE A 53 7.01 3.72 5.08
N SER A 54 6.87 4.14 6.33
CA SER A 54 5.97 5.23 6.74
C SER A 54 6.70 6.56 6.62
N VAL A 55 6.05 7.52 5.95
CA VAL A 55 6.54 8.90 5.80
C VAL A 55 5.49 9.84 6.35
N GLU A 56 5.78 10.46 7.48
CA GLU A 56 4.88 11.39 8.20
C GLU A 56 5.47 12.81 8.29
N ASN A 57 6.75 12.96 7.97
CA ASN A 57 7.40 14.25 7.94
C ASN A 57 6.88 15.10 6.78
N LYS A 58 6.37 16.30 7.08
CA LYS A 58 5.72 17.21 6.12
C LYS A 58 6.65 17.55 4.93
N ASP A 59 7.93 17.83 5.18
CA ASP A 59 8.87 18.17 4.10
C ASP A 59 9.12 16.99 3.16
N SER A 60 9.17 15.79 3.71
CA SER A 60 9.32 14.55 2.93
C SER A 60 8.07 14.26 2.10
N ILE A 61 6.88 14.49 2.65
CA ILE A 61 5.60 14.37 1.93
C ILE A 61 5.56 15.36 0.76
N GLN A 62 5.96 16.63 0.97
CA GLN A 62 6.03 17.63 -0.10
C GLN A 62 7.00 17.22 -1.22
N LYS A 63 8.17 16.68 -0.87
CA LYS A 63 9.11 16.16 -1.87
C LYS A 63 8.51 15.00 -2.66
N LEU A 64 7.85 14.05 -1.98
CA LEU A 64 7.16 12.95 -2.65
C LEU A 64 6.05 13.44 -3.59
N ALA A 65 5.29 14.45 -3.19
CA ALA A 65 4.26 15.05 -4.04
C ALA A 65 4.86 15.65 -5.33
N ILE A 66 6.03 16.29 -5.23
CA ILE A 66 6.76 16.80 -6.40
C ILE A 66 7.23 15.65 -7.30
N TYR A 67 7.87 14.62 -6.74
CA TYR A 67 8.32 13.45 -7.51
C TYR A 67 7.16 12.70 -8.16
N ALA A 68 6.02 12.58 -7.47
CA ALA A 68 4.80 11.98 -8.00
C ALA A 68 4.06 12.87 -9.01
N ASN A 69 4.62 14.05 -9.32
CA ASN A 69 4.02 15.01 -10.25
C ASN A 69 2.58 15.40 -9.90
N GLU A 70 2.34 15.72 -8.63
CA GLU A 70 1.01 16.12 -8.14
C GLU A 70 0.39 17.25 -8.95
N LYS A 71 1.22 18.14 -9.52
CA LYS A 71 0.77 19.22 -10.40
C LYS A 71 -0.12 18.72 -11.52
N THR A 72 0.22 17.60 -12.15
CA THR A 72 -0.61 17.00 -13.22
C THR A 72 -1.98 16.56 -12.73
N TYR A 73 -2.11 16.11 -11.47
CA TYR A 73 -3.40 15.77 -10.88
C TYR A 73 -4.24 17.04 -10.65
N ILE A 74 -3.63 18.10 -10.16
CA ILE A 74 -4.30 19.40 -9.93
C ILE A 74 -4.80 19.97 -11.27
N GLU A 75 -4.01 19.93 -12.33
CA GLU A 75 -4.39 20.36 -13.67
C GLU A 75 -5.57 19.56 -14.24
N LYS A 76 -5.75 18.31 -13.80
CA LYS A 76 -6.89 17.44 -14.14
C LYS A 76 -8.11 17.62 -13.22
N GLY A 77 -8.08 18.59 -12.32
CA GLY A 77 -9.20 18.92 -11.43
C GLY A 77 -9.23 18.14 -10.10
N PHE A 78 -8.18 17.38 -9.77
CA PHE A 78 -8.04 16.78 -8.44
C PHE A 78 -7.52 17.81 -7.43
N GLY A 79 -7.80 17.61 -6.15
CA GLY A 79 -7.21 18.40 -5.08
C GLY A 79 -5.73 18.05 -4.83
N LYS A 80 -5.11 18.76 -3.88
CA LYS A 80 -3.78 18.44 -3.36
C LYS A 80 -3.87 17.23 -2.41
N TRP A 81 -3.96 16.05 -2.96
CA TRP A 81 -4.19 14.84 -2.15
C TRP A 81 -2.91 14.15 -1.70
N ILE A 82 -1.79 14.33 -2.40
CA ILE A 82 -0.50 13.77 -1.98
C ILE A 82 0.12 14.71 -0.94
N SER A 83 0.26 15.98 -1.26
CA SER A 83 0.87 16.98 -0.37
C SER A 83 0.04 17.29 0.89
N ASN A 84 -1.27 17.07 0.85
CA ASN A 84 -2.15 17.23 2.02
C ASN A 84 -2.33 15.93 2.82
N SER A 85 -1.68 14.83 2.44
CA SER A 85 -1.75 13.60 3.23
C SER A 85 -1.08 13.76 4.60
N LYS A 86 -1.59 13.08 5.62
CA LYS A 86 -0.99 13.02 6.96
C LYS A 86 0.17 12.03 7.02
N ALA A 87 0.06 10.94 6.24
CA ALA A 87 1.11 9.95 6.10
C ALA A 87 1.10 9.38 4.67
N ILE A 88 2.25 8.92 4.21
CA ILE A 88 2.41 8.15 2.98
C ILE A 88 3.08 6.83 3.33
N PHE A 89 2.46 5.72 2.95
CA PHE A 89 3.04 4.39 3.09
C PHE A 89 3.60 3.94 1.75
N LEU A 90 4.94 3.86 1.67
CA LEU A 90 5.63 3.35 0.50
C LEU A 90 5.69 1.83 0.58
N ILE A 91 5.03 1.15 -0.34
CA ILE A 91 5.09 -0.31 -0.47
C ILE A 91 6.23 -0.64 -1.43
N LEU A 92 7.29 -1.21 -0.89
CA LEU A 92 8.50 -1.56 -1.61
C LEU A 92 8.51 -3.05 -1.95
N ILE A 93 9.02 -3.36 -3.13
CA ILE A 93 9.12 -4.72 -3.65
C ILE A 93 10.59 -5.10 -3.75
N ASN A 94 10.98 -6.17 -3.07
CA ASN A 94 12.29 -6.81 -3.19
C ASN A 94 12.15 -8.10 -4.03
N GLU A 95 12.24 -7.97 -5.35
CA GLU A 95 12.18 -9.10 -6.29
C GLU A 95 13.26 -10.14 -6.00
N ALA A 96 14.47 -9.71 -5.61
CA ALA A 96 15.57 -10.60 -5.31
C ALA A 96 15.24 -11.59 -4.18
N ALA A 97 14.44 -11.18 -3.19
CA ALA A 97 14.01 -12.06 -2.11
C ALA A 97 13.22 -13.28 -2.62
N TYR A 98 12.42 -13.11 -3.67
CA TYR A 98 11.68 -14.21 -4.30
C TYR A 98 12.62 -15.15 -5.04
N HIS A 99 13.56 -14.61 -5.81
CA HIS A 99 14.54 -15.42 -6.52
C HIS A 99 15.45 -16.20 -5.57
N GLU A 100 15.91 -15.60 -4.47
CA GLU A 100 16.72 -16.29 -3.47
C GLU A 100 15.91 -17.37 -2.73
N ARG A 101 14.65 -17.08 -2.39
CA ARG A 101 13.77 -18.06 -1.73
C ARG A 101 13.59 -19.32 -2.58
N TYR A 102 13.41 -19.19 -3.88
CA TYR A 102 13.18 -20.31 -4.77
C TYR A 102 14.45 -21.06 -5.20
N LYS A 103 15.62 -20.63 -4.76
CA LYS A 103 16.87 -21.40 -4.83
C LYS A 103 17.07 -22.35 -3.65
N MET A 104 16.31 -22.19 -2.56
CA MET A 104 16.47 -22.99 -1.34
C MET A 104 16.08 -24.46 -1.58
N MET A 105 16.64 -25.36 -0.76
CA MET A 105 16.51 -26.81 -0.93
C MET A 105 15.06 -27.29 -0.98
N ASP A 106 14.18 -26.73 -0.15
CA ASP A 106 12.76 -27.06 -0.08
C ASP A 106 11.96 -26.58 -1.30
N LYS A 107 12.55 -25.72 -2.14
CA LYS A 107 11.97 -25.19 -3.39
C LYS A 107 12.67 -25.68 -4.65
N LYS A 108 13.72 -26.47 -4.52
CA LYS A 108 14.61 -26.86 -5.63
C LYS A 108 13.91 -27.57 -6.80
N ASN A 109 12.80 -28.23 -6.55
CA ASN A 109 12.03 -28.95 -7.58
C ASN A 109 10.89 -28.11 -8.17
N GLU A 110 10.72 -26.87 -7.73
CA GLU A 110 9.71 -25.96 -8.23
C GLU A 110 10.23 -25.19 -9.45
N THR A 111 9.30 -24.63 -10.23
CA THR A 111 9.64 -23.80 -11.38
C THR A 111 10.55 -22.66 -11.00
N ASN A 112 11.65 -22.47 -11.73
CA ASN A 112 12.56 -21.36 -11.55
C ASN A 112 11.78 -20.03 -11.60
N SER A 113 11.86 -19.24 -10.53
CA SER A 113 11.14 -17.98 -10.40
C SER A 113 11.43 -16.97 -11.53
N LYS A 114 12.56 -17.10 -12.23
CA LYS A 114 12.87 -16.29 -13.42
C LYS A 114 12.00 -16.63 -14.64
N ASN A 115 11.35 -17.79 -14.64
CA ASN A 115 10.50 -18.26 -15.72
C ASN A 115 9.02 -18.17 -15.35
N TRP A 116 8.67 -17.47 -14.27
CA TRP A 116 7.27 -17.28 -13.91
C TRP A 116 6.54 -16.45 -14.96
N SER A 117 5.38 -16.91 -15.36
CA SER A 117 4.47 -16.17 -16.25
C SER A 117 3.81 -14.98 -15.53
N VAL A 118 3.77 -15.04 -14.19
CA VAL A 118 3.23 -13.99 -13.32
C VAL A 118 4.30 -13.58 -12.33
N PRO A 119 4.71 -12.31 -12.28
CA PRO A 119 5.65 -11.82 -11.27
C PRO A 119 4.92 -11.67 -9.93
N TYR A 120 4.94 -12.72 -9.12
CA TYR A 120 4.17 -12.81 -7.86
C TYR A 120 4.48 -11.70 -6.86
N TRP A 121 5.63 -11.08 -6.92
CA TRP A 121 5.92 -9.90 -6.07
C TRP A 121 4.98 -8.73 -6.30
N TYR A 122 4.40 -8.54 -7.50
CA TYR A 122 3.35 -7.56 -7.74
C TYR A 122 1.99 -8.01 -7.19
N VAL A 123 1.70 -9.31 -7.22
CA VAL A 123 0.49 -9.88 -6.60
C VAL A 123 0.52 -9.66 -5.10
N ASP A 124 1.66 -9.97 -4.46
CA ASP A 124 1.87 -9.81 -3.03
C ASP A 124 1.83 -8.31 -2.63
N ALA A 125 2.41 -7.42 -3.45
CA ALA A 125 2.32 -5.98 -3.24
C ALA A 125 0.87 -5.48 -3.32
N GLY A 126 0.06 -6.01 -4.25
CA GLY A 126 -1.37 -5.71 -4.33
C GLY A 126 -2.14 -6.16 -3.08
N ALA A 127 -1.80 -7.32 -2.53
CA ALA A 127 -2.38 -7.81 -1.28
C ALA A 127 -1.98 -6.90 -0.10
N ALA A 128 -0.70 -6.49 -0.01
CA ALA A 128 -0.23 -5.54 0.99
C ALA A 128 -0.94 -4.19 0.88
N MET A 129 -1.09 -3.66 -0.33
CA MET A 129 -1.79 -2.40 -0.58
C MET A 129 -3.24 -2.46 -0.09
N MET A 130 -3.97 -3.53 -0.41
CA MET A 130 -5.36 -3.67 0.04
C MET A 130 -5.45 -3.80 1.55
N ASN A 131 -4.53 -4.57 2.18
CA ASN A 131 -4.46 -4.71 3.63
C ASN A 131 -4.19 -3.35 4.31
N CYS A 132 -3.24 -2.57 3.79
CA CYS A 132 -2.93 -1.22 4.26
C CYS A 132 -4.16 -0.31 4.19
N MET A 133 -4.89 -0.32 3.09
CA MET A 133 -6.08 0.52 2.91
C MET A 133 -7.20 0.18 3.90
N LEU A 134 -7.43 -1.10 4.17
CA LEU A 134 -8.42 -1.53 5.16
C LEU A 134 -8.03 -1.12 6.58
N LEU A 135 -6.75 -1.25 6.92
CA LEU A 135 -6.23 -0.82 8.23
C LEU A 135 -6.39 0.69 8.43
N ILE A 136 -6.16 1.49 7.38
CA ILE A 136 -6.38 2.94 7.44
C ILE A 136 -7.88 3.24 7.57
N ASP A 137 -8.75 2.60 6.78
CA ASP A 137 -10.20 2.81 6.86
C ASP A 137 -10.76 2.43 8.24
N GLU A 138 -10.17 1.42 8.92
CA GLU A 138 -10.51 1.03 10.29
C GLU A 138 -10.29 2.16 11.30
N THR A 139 -9.27 2.99 11.10
CA THR A 139 -9.02 4.16 11.96
C THR A 139 -9.99 5.32 11.74
N GLY A 140 -10.88 5.23 10.75
CA GLY A 140 -11.79 6.31 10.34
C GLY A 140 -11.18 7.26 9.29
N LEU A 141 -9.89 7.15 9.01
CA LEU A 141 -9.23 7.90 7.96
C LEU A 141 -9.57 7.35 6.57
N LYS A 142 -9.25 8.11 5.53
CA LYS A 142 -9.43 7.71 4.14
C LYS A 142 -8.09 7.66 3.43
N SER A 143 -7.99 6.71 2.50
CA SER A 143 -6.77 6.48 1.75
C SER A 143 -7.00 6.51 0.23
N GLY A 144 -5.95 6.84 -0.48
CA GLY A 144 -5.84 6.68 -1.91
C GLY A 144 -4.50 6.04 -2.23
N PHE A 145 -4.37 5.36 -3.35
CA PHE A 145 -3.07 4.87 -3.78
C PHE A 145 -2.64 5.47 -5.11
N LEU A 146 -1.34 5.55 -5.28
CA LEU A 146 -0.67 6.02 -6.47
C LEU A 146 0.29 4.92 -6.94
N GLY A 147 0.13 4.47 -8.19
CA GLY A 147 1.16 3.72 -8.87
C GLY A 147 2.12 4.70 -9.54
N SER A 148 3.39 4.60 -9.22
CA SER A 148 4.39 5.43 -9.88
C SER A 148 4.91 4.73 -11.13
N HIS A 149 4.82 5.43 -12.26
CA HIS A 149 5.32 4.92 -13.53
C HIS A 149 6.65 5.57 -13.95
N ASN A 150 7.09 6.61 -13.23
CA ASN A 150 8.20 7.47 -13.63
C ASN A 150 9.07 7.94 -12.45
N MET A 151 9.27 7.11 -11.43
CA MET A 151 10.27 7.40 -10.41
C MET A 151 11.60 6.80 -10.77
#